data_e7338fb879aa795b7b6f27b07936bd79
#
_entry.id   e7338fb879aa795b7b6f27b07936bd79
#
_cell.length_a   1.000
_cell.length_b   1.000
_cell.length_c   1.000
_cell.angle_alpha   90.00
_cell.angle_beta   90.00
_cell.angle_gamma   90.00
#
_symmetry.space_group_name_H-M   'P 1'
#
loop_
_entity.id
_entity.type
_entity.pdbx_description
1 polymer ?
#
loop_
_entity_poly.entity_id
_entity_poly.type
_entity_poly.pdbx_seq_one_letter_code
_entity_poly.pdbx_strand_id
1 'polypeptide(L)'
;MPVAERVVGHICISGPSLMSGYFGDQASQDEIAATGWLDTGDLGYLLDGYLYVTGRIKDLIIIRGRNIWPQDIEYIAEQEPEIHSGDAIAFVTAQEKIILQIQCRISDEERRGQLIHALAARIQSEFGVTAAIELLPPHSIPRTSSGKPARAEAKKRYQKAYAASLHVQESLA
;
A
#
# COMPACT_ATOMS: atom_id res chain seq x y z
N MET A 1 -19.26 -9.08 -15.04
CA MET A 1 -20.70 -8.91 -14.67
C MET A 1 -20.77 -7.98 -13.47
N PRO A 2 -21.78 -7.09 -13.38
CA PRO A 2 -21.99 -6.26 -12.18
C PRO A 2 -22.15 -7.14 -10.93
N VAL A 3 -21.58 -6.69 -9.80
CA VAL A 3 -21.76 -7.33 -8.49
C VAL A 3 -22.94 -6.67 -7.75
N ALA A 4 -23.49 -7.35 -6.75
CA ALA A 4 -24.56 -6.79 -5.90
C ALA A 4 -24.00 -5.65 -5.02
N GLU A 5 -24.91 -4.81 -4.50
CA GLU A 5 -24.53 -3.81 -3.49
C GLU A 5 -23.85 -4.46 -2.29
N ARG A 6 -22.91 -3.71 -1.66
CA ARG A 6 -22.07 -4.16 -0.53
C ARG A 6 -21.11 -5.30 -0.85
N VAL A 7 -21.01 -5.71 -2.12
CA VAL A 7 -20.04 -6.69 -2.57
C VAL A 7 -18.87 -5.95 -3.21
N VAL A 8 -17.65 -6.18 -2.70
CA VAL A 8 -16.43 -5.60 -3.27
C VAL A 8 -16.14 -6.26 -4.61
N GLY A 9 -15.92 -5.42 -5.63
CA GLY A 9 -15.57 -5.83 -6.98
C GLY A 9 -14.61 -4.86 -7.64
N HIS A 10 -14.20 -5.16 -8.87
CA HIS A 10 -13.40 -4.26 -9.69
C HIS A 10 -14.22 -3.02 -10.09
N ILE A 11 -13.61 -1.86 -9.98
CA ILE A 11 -14.19 -0.62 -10.48
C ILE A 11 -13.84 -0.50 -11.96
N CYS A 12 -14.86 -0.69 -12.80
CA CYS A 12 -14.76 -0.48 -14.23
C CYS A 12 -15.55 0.75 -14.62
N ILE A 13 -15.02 1.57 -15.54
CA ILE A 13 -15.67 2.78 -16.02
C ILE A 13 -15.87 2.72 -17.54
N SER A 14 -16.97 3.31 -18.03
CA SER A 14 -17.26 3.48 -19.45
C SER A 14 -17.93 4.84 -19.66
N GLY A 15 -17.92 5.32 -20.90
CA GLY A 15 -18.60 6.57 -21.28
C GLY A 15 -17.83 7.38 -22.31
N PRO A 16 -18.42 8.48 -22.81
CA PRO A 16 -17.85 9.26 -23.90
C PRO A 16 -16.55 10.00 -23.56
N SER A 17 -16.26 10.19 -22.27
CA SER A 17 -15.00 10.79 -21.77
C SER A 17 -13.92 9.76 -21.44
N LEU A 18 -14.16 8.47 -21.74
CA LEU A 18 -13.15 7.45 -21.53
C LEU A 18 -11.95 7.68 -22.43
N MET A 19 -10.74 7.58 -21.88
CA MET A 19 -9.51 7.63 -22.68
C MET A 19 -9.45 6.44 -23.65
N SER A 20 -8.70 6.59 -24.74
CA SER A 20 -8.47 5.50 -25.71
C SER A 20 -7.44 4.47 -25.25
N GLY A 21 -6.77 4.69 -24.14
CA GLY A 21 -5.76 3.82 -23.55
C GLY A 21 -4.56 4.59 -23.00
N TYR A 22 -3.64 3.89 -22.34
CA TYR A 22 -2.38 4.46 -21.87
C TYR A 22 -1.39 4.59 -23.03
N PHE A 23 -0.64 5.69 -23.06
CA PHE A 23 0.38 5.91 -24.08
C PHE A 23 1.46 4.82 -24.01
N GLY A 24 1.69 4.13 -25.12
CA GLY A 24 2.68 3.06 -25.21
C GLY A 24 2.22 1.69 -24.66
N ASP A 25 0.96 1.57 -24.21
CA ASP A 25 0.36 0.30 -23.75
C ASP A 25 -0.72 -0.16 -24.73
N GLN A 26 -0.31 -0.92 -25.76
CA GLN A 26 -1.21 -1.42 -26.79
C GLN A 26 -2.28 -2.35 -26.22
N ALA A 27 -1.92 -3.16 -25.20
CA ALA A 27 -2.86 -4.11 -24.63
C ALA A 27 -4.04 -3.41 -23.95
N SER A 28 -3.80 -2.32 -23.20
CA SER A 28 -4.88 -1.53 -22.61
C SER A 28 -5.74 -0.83 -23.66
N GLN A 29 -5.14 -0.38 -24.76
CA GLN A 29 -5.87 0.23 -25.88
C GLN A 29 -6.79 -0.78 -26.55
N ASP A 30 -6.30 -1.99 -26.83
CA ASP A 30 -7.05 -3.05 -27.49
C ASP A 30 -8.21 -3.54 -26.58
N GLU A 31 -7.99 -3.66 -25.27
CA GLU A 31 -9.01 -4.04 -24.31
C GLU A 31 -10.14 -3.00 -24.24
N ILE A 32 -9.80 -1.72 -24.13
CA ILE A 32 -10.79 -0.64 -24.09
C ILE A 32 -11.56 -0.58 -25.43
N ALA A 33 -10.86 -0.72 -26.55
CA ALA A 33 -11.50 -0.70 -27.87
C ALA A 33 -12.47 -1.88 -28.08
N ALA A 34 -12.13 -3.06 -27.56
CA ALA A 34 -12.95 -4.26 -27.69
C ALA A 34 -14.16 -4.26 -26.74
N THR A 35 -14.01 -3.75 -25.53
CA THR A 35 -15.02 -3.86 -24.46
C THR A 35 -15.82 -2.59 -24.23
N GLY A 36 -15.25 -1.41 -24.53
CA GLY A 36 -15.81 -0.11 -24.16
C GLY A 36 -15.68 0.20 -22.66
N TRP A 37 -14.92 -0.60 -21.91
CA TRP A 37 -14.72 -0.47 -20.48
C TRP A 37 -13.24 -0.38 -20.14
N LEU A 38 -12.91 0.46 -19.14
CA LEU A 38 -11.59 0.53 -18.53
C LEU A 38 -11.68 -0.07 -17.12
N ASP A 39 -10.89 -1.13 -16.86
CA ASP A 39 -10.61 -1.56 -15.48
C ASP A 39 -9.62 -0.56 -14.85
N THR A 40 -10.05 0.12 -13.80
CA THR A 40 -9.20 1.12 -13.13
C THR A 40 -8.08 0.48 -12.29
N GLY A 41 -8.17 -0.82 -12.03
CA GLY A 41 -7.31 -1.54 -11.09
C GLY A 41 -7.63 -1.21 -9.62
N ASP A 42 -8.70 -0.45 -9.37
CA ASP A 42 -9.19 -0.17 -8.03
C ASP A 42 -10.36 -1.11 -7.68
N LEU A 43 -10.50 -1.42 -6.40
CA LEU A 43 -11.61 -2.19 -5.84
C LEU A 43 -12.53 -1.27 -5.06
N GLY A 44 -13.82 -1.62 -5.05
CA GLY A 44 -14.82 -0.88 -4.30
C GLY A 44 -16.17 -1.58 -4.28
N TYR A 45 -17.12 -0.99 -3.59
CA TYR A 45 -18.50 -1.46 -3.55
C TYR A 45 -19.47 -0.29 -3.67
N LEU A 46 -20.70 -0.58 -4.09
CA LEU A 46 -21.80 0.37 -4.11
C LEU A 46 -22.64 0.21 -2.83
N LEU A 47 -23.07 1.35 -2.29
CA LEU A 47 -24.04 1.42 -1.20
C LEU A 47 -24.91 2.66 -1.37
N ASP A 48 -26.21 2.48 -1.45
CA ASP A 48 -27.20 3.55 -1.62
C ASP A 48 -26.87 4.49 -2.81
N GLY A 49 -26.35 3.91 -3.91
CA GLY A 49 -25.96 4.64 -5.12
C GLY A 49 -24.60 5.37 -5.04
N TYR A 50 -23.87 5.26 -3.94
CA TYR A 50 -22.54 5.83 -3.78
C TYR A 50 -21.47 4.76 -3.97
N LEU A 51 -20.37 5.12 -4.63
CA LEU A 51 -19.19 4.27 -4.80
C LEU A 51 -18.20 4.50 -3.66
N TYR A 52 -17.87 3.43 -2.95
CA TYR A 52 -16.84 3.40 -1.91
C TYR A 52 -15.62 2.67 -2.44
N VAL A 53 -14.52 3.39 -2.65
CA VAL A 53 -13.25 2.81 -3.09
C VAL A 53 -12.52 2.24 -1.88
N THR A 54 -12.19 0.94 -1.92
CA THR A 54 -11.52 0.25 -0.82
C THR A 54 -10.00 0.19 -0.98
N GLY A 55 -9.49 0.21 -2.21
CA GLY A 55 -8.05 0.23 -2.49
C GLY A 55 -7.70 -0.28 -3.88
N ARG A 56 -6.41 -0.46 -4.14
CA ARG A 56 -5.91 -1.02 -5.40
C ARG A 56 -5.67 -2.52 -5.29
N ILE A 57 -6.09 -3.28 -6.29
CA ILE A 57 -5.90 -4.73 -6.30
C ILE A 57 -4.43 -5.14 -6.20
N LYS A 58 -3.53 -4.38 -6.85
CA LYS A 58 -2.08 -4.62 -6.83
C LYS A 58 -1.42 -4.31 -5.48
N ASP A 59 -2.10 -3.56 -4.62
CA ASP A 59 -1.59 -3.18 -3.30
C ASP A 59 -2.08 -4.14 -2.22
N LEU A 60 -3.12 -4.94 -2.48
CA LEU A 60 -3.68 -5.87 -1.50
C LEU A 60 -2.61 -6.83 -0.99
N ILE A 61 -2.43 -6.87 0.31
CA ILE A 61 -1.51 -7.78 0.98
C ILE A 61 -2.25 -9.10 1.21
N ILE A 62 -1.75 -10.17 0.57
CA ILE A 62 -2.28 -11.52 0.75
C ILE A 62 -1.23 -12.31 1.53
N ILE A 63 -1.55 -12.68 2.76
CA ILE A 63 -0.64 -13.39 3.66
C ILE A 63 -1.42 -14.46 4.42
N ARG A 64 -0.95 -15.71 4.37
CA ARG A 64 -1.57 -16.85 5.05
C ARG A 64 -3.08 -16.95 4.82
N GLY A 65 -3.54 -16.68 3.59
CA GLY A 65 -4.96 -16.69 3.20
C GLY A 65 -5.78 -15.50 3.71
N ARG A 66 -5.14 -14.47 4.27
CA ARG A 66 -5.80 -13.22 4.69
C ARG A 66 -5.57 -12.12 3.67
N ASN A 67 -6.62 -11.39 3.37
CA ASN A 67 -6.58 -10.16 2.57
C ASN A 67 -6.52 -8.96 3.52
N ILE A 68 -5.44 -8.19 3.46
CA ILE A 68 -5.23 -7.03 4.34
C ILE A 68 -4.96 -5.82 3.46
N TRP A 69 -5.71 -4.77 3.66
CA TRP A 69 -5.43 -3.51 3.00
C TRP A 69 -4.24 -2.81 3.66
N PRO A 70 -3.23 -2.38 2.90
CA PRO A 70 -2.11 -1.62 3.46
C PRO A 70 -2.57 -0.39 4.24
N GLN A 71 -3.63 0.25 3.76
CA GLN A 71 -4.23 1.43 4.38
C GLN A 71 -4.75 1.16 5.80
N ASP A 72 -5.22 -0.06 6.08
CA ASP A 72 -5.69 -0.41 7.42
C ASP A 72 -4.51 -0.49 8.40
N ILE A 73 -3.36 -1.00 7.94
CA ILE A 73 -2.11 -1.02 8.73
C ILE A 73 -1.56 0.40 8.91
N GLU A 74 -1.57 1.20 7.85
CA GLU A 74 -1.13 2.61 7.86
C GLU A 74 -1.98 3.43 8.84
N TYR A 75 -3.30 3.22 8.82
CA TYR A 75 -4.24 3.88 9.71
C TYR A 75 -3.94 3.61 11.19
N ILE A 76 -3.54 2.38 11.56
CA ILE A 76 -3.13 2.07 12.94
C ILE A 76 -1.97 2.98 13.37
N ALA A 77 -0.98 3.18 12.52
CA ALA A 77 0.15 4.05 12.83
C ALA A 77 -0.27 5.53 12.92
N GLU A 78 -1.15 5.97 12.04
CA GLU A 78 -1.67 7.34 12.01
C GLU A 78 -2.58 7.71 13.20
N GLN A 79 -2.96 6.73 14.05
CA GLN A 79 -3.63 7.02 15.32
C GLN A 79 -2.66 7.48 16.42
N GLU A 80 -1.37 7.31 16.23
CA GLU A 80 -0.37 7.81 17.17
C GLU A 80 -0.19 9.33 17.02
N PRO A 81 -0.17 10.09 18.13
CA PRO A 81 -0.14 11.55 18.08
C PRO A 81 1.05 12.16 17.31
N GLU A 82 2.15 11.42 17.25
CA GLU A 82 3.39 11.87 16.60
C GLU A 82 3.45 11.56 15.10
N ILE A 83 2.44 10.86 14.55
CA ILE A 83 2.39 10.40 13.16
C ILE A 83 1.23 11.09 12.45
N HIS A 84 1.52 11.82 11.37
CA HIS A 84 0.49 12.51 10.60
C HIS A 84 -0.03 11.61 9.47
N SER A 85 -1.21 11.91 8.97
CA SER A 85 -1.77 11.19 7.82
C SER A 85 -0.86 11.31 6.59
N GLY A 86 -0.58 10.16 5.97
CA GLY A 86 0.37 10.02 4.86
C GLY A 86 1.85 9.95 5.27
N ASP A 87 2.14 9.85 6.57
CA ASP A 87 3.50 9.62 7.08
C ASP A 87 3.78 8.14 7.39
N ALA A 88 2.83 7.26 7.09
CA ALA A 88 2.98 5.81 7.16
C ALA A 88 2.75 5.18 5.78
N ILE A 89 3.48 4.11 5.47
CA ILE A 89 3.32 3.34 4.24
C ILE A 89 3.62 1.87 4.49
N ALA A 90 2.66 1.00 4.16
CA ALA A 90 2.78 -0.44 4.33
C ALA A 90 2.88 -1.16 2.98
N PHE A 91 3.70 -2.19 2.89
CA PHE A 91 3.81 -3.06 1.71
C PHE A 91 4.33 -4.44 2.10
N VAL A 92 4.15 -5.41 1.20
CA VAL A 92 4.68 -6.76 1.36
C VAL A 92 5.92 -6.97 0.48
N THR A 93 6.94 -7.62 1.01
CA THR A 93 8.14 -8.03 0.26
C THR A 93 7.90 -9.33 -0.51
N ALA A 94 8.87 -9.71 -1.37
CA ALA A 94 8.84 -10.99 -2.06
C ALA A 94 8.93 -12.20 -1.11
N GLN A 95 9.46 -12.00 0.10
CA GLN A 95 9.54 -13.03 1.15
C GLN A 95 8.28 -13.05 2.05
N GLU A 96 7.18 -12.47 1.60
CA GLU A 96 5.92 -12.38 2.34
C GLU A 96 6.03 -11.68 3.71
N LYS A 97 6.98 -10.76 3.86
CA LYS A 97 7.10 -9.93 5.06
C LYS A 97 6.37 -8.61 4.86
N ILE A 98 5.52 -8.26 5.80
CA ILE A 98 4.91 -6.93 5.84
C ILE A 98 5.93 -5.96 6.42
N ILE A 99 6.15 -4.86 5.72
CA ILE A 99 6.98 -3.73 6.15
C ILE A 99 6.04 -2.54 6.35
N LEU A 100 6.14 -1.90 7.51
CA LEU A 100 5.50 -0.62 7.80
C LEU A 100 6.58 0.42 8.00
N GLN A 101 6.77 1.31 7.04
CA GLN A 101 7.67 2.45 7.16
C GLN A 101 6.89 3.66 7.64
N ILE A 102 7.44 4.35 8.64
CA ILE A 102 6.84 5.51 9.27
C ILE A 102 7.89 6.62 9.32
N GLN A 103 7.61 7.75 8.70
CA GLN A 103 8.46 8.93 8.89
C GLN A 103 8.00 9.72 10.10
N CYS A 104 8.91 10.02 11.02
CA CYS A 104 8.60 10.76 12.24
C CYS A 104 9.80 11.58 12.71
N ARG A 105 9.55 12.49 13.69
CA ARG A 105 10.58 13.35 14.29
C ARG A 105 11.04 12.86 15.67
N ILE A 106 10.64 11.66 16.07
CA ILE A 106 10.99 11.09 17.37
C ILE A 106 12.49 10.78 17.37
N SER A 107 13.25 11.47 18.21
CA SER A 107 14.69 11.28 18.39
C SER A 107 15.04 10.43 19.62
N ASP A 108 14.12 10.32 20.58
CA ASP A 108 14.31 9.52 21.79
C ASP A 108 14.20 8.04 21.46
N GLU A 109 15.27 7.28 21.71
CA GLU A 109 15.36 5.86 21.35
C GLU A 109 14.42 4.98 22.19
N GLU A 110 14.17 5.33 23.46
CA GLU A 110 13.22 4.60 24.29
C GLU A 110 11.80 4.76 23.75
N ARG A 111 11.39 6.00 23.44
CA ARG A 111 10.09 6.28 22.82
C ARG A 111 9.94 5.59 21.47
N ARG A 112 11.00 5.55 20.64
CA ARG A 112 11.02 4.82 19.35
C ARG A 112 10.77 3.33 19.58
N GLY A 113 11.45 2.72 20.55
CA GLY A 113 11.26 1.32 20.89
C GLY A 113 9.84 1.02 21.39
N GLN A 114 9.30 1.86 22.27
CA GLN A 114 7.92 1.74 22.76
C GLN A 114 6.90 1.82 21.63
N LEU A 115 7.07 2.78 20.71
CA LEU A 115 6.19 2.95 19.56
C LEU A 115 6.20 1.71 18.64
N ILE A 116 7.38 1.23 18.28
CA ILE A 116 7.53 0.02 17.45
C ILE A 116 6.83 -1.16 18.11
N HIS A 117 7.05 -1.36 19.41
CA HIS A 117 6.46 -2.48 20.13
C HIS A 117 4.93 -2.40 20.21
N ALA A 118 4.41 -1.21 20.52
CA ALA A 118 2.97 -0.97 20.60
C ALA A 118 2.27 -1.19 19.24
N LEU A 119 2.84 -0.65 18.17
CA LEU A 119 2.29 -0.83 16.83
C LEU A 119 2.36 -2.29 16.36
N ALA A 120 3.47 -2.99 16.62
CA ALA A 120 3.60 -4.40 16.28
C ALA A 120 2.56 -5.26 17.00
N ALA A 121 2.36 -5.02 18.30
CA ALA A 121 1.36 -5.72 19.11
C ALA A 121 -0.06 -5.44 18.60
N ARG A 122 -0.37 -4.19 18.24
CA ARG A 122 -1.67 -3.80 17.73
C ARG A 122 -1.97 -4.42 16.37
N ILE A 123 -1.02 -4.41 15.44
CA ILE A 123 -1.14 -5.06 14.12
C ILE A 123 -1.36 -6.57 14.30
N GLN A 124 -0.60 -7.20 15.20
CA GLN A 124 -0.76 -8.63 15.49
C GLN A 124 -2.15 -8.93 16.09
N SER A 125 -2.64 -8.08 16.97
CA SER A 125 -3.97 -8.26 17.61
C SER A 125 -5.11 -8.07 16.61
N GLU A 126 -5.05 -7.05 15.75
CA GLU A 126 -6.15 -6.71 14.83
C GLU A 126 -6.16 -7.59 13.58
N PHE A 127 -5.00 -7.88 12.99
CA PHE A 127 -4.91 -8.61 11.72
C PHE A 127 -4.37 -10.04 11.86
N GLY A 128 -3.81 -10.42 13.01
CA GLY A 128 -3.19 -11.73 13.22
C GLY A 128 -1.92 -11.95 12.39
N VAL A 129 -1.24 -10.88 12.01
CA VAL A 129 -0.01 -10.90 11.22
C VAL A 129 1.10 -10.09 11.90
N THR A 130 2.35 -10.39 11.58
CA THR A 130 3.50 -9.62 12.05
C THR A 130 3.95 -8.64 10.98
N ALA A 131 4.30 -7.42 11.38
CA ALA A 131 4.92 -6.42 10.51
C ALA A 131 6.28 -6.00 11.09
N ALA A 132 7.28 -5.83 10.23
CA ALA A 132 8.50 -5.15 10.58
C ALA A 132 8.27 -3.65 10.46
N ILE A 133 8.56 -2.90 11.51
CA ILE A 133 8.31 -1.46 11.58
C ILE A 133 9.63 -0.72 11.51
N GLU A 134 9.72 0.22 10.57
CA GLU A 134 10.89 1.07 10.36
C GLU A 134 10.52 2.53 10.58
N LEU A 135 11.14 3.15 11.57
CA LEU A 135 11.01 4.59 11.81
C LEU A 135 12.07 5.34 11.01
N LEU A 136 11.62 6.14 10.06
CA LEU A 136 12.45 6.89 9.12
C LEU A 136 12.49 8.39 9.48
N PRO A 137 13.53 9.11 9.08
CA PRO A 137 13.54 10.56 9.16
C PRO A 137 12.39 11.20 8.36
N PRO A 138 11.98 12.43 8.69
CA PRO A 138 11.00 13.17 7.89
C PRO A 138 11.39 13.25 6.41
N HIS A 139 10.40 13.27 5.54
CA HIS A 139 10.55 13.34 4.07
C HIS A 139 11.23 12.11 3.42
N SER A 140 11.33 10.97 4.12
CA SER A 140 11.89 9.73 3.58
C SER A 140 10.91 8.95 2.71
N ILE A 141 9.60 9.04 2.98
CA ILE A 141 8.58 8.36 2.18
C ILE A 141 8.45 9.04 0.82
N PRO A 142 8.66 8.29 -0.29
CA PRO A 142 8.49 8.84 -1.63
C PRO A 142 7.04 9.21 -1.89
N ARG A 143 6.83 10.30 -2.62
CA ARG A 143 5.50 10.80 -2.99
C ARG A 143 5.34 10.91 -4.50
N THR A 144 4.11 10.76 -4.95
CA THR A 144 3.73 11.01 -6.35
C THR A 144 3.74 12.52 -6.63
N SER A 145 3.60 12.91 -7.90
CA SER A 145 3.44 14.31 -8.30
C SER A 145 2.22 14.98 -7.66
N SER A 146 1.20 14.20 -7.29
CA SER A 146 0.01 14.70 -6.56
C SER A 146 0.19 14.71 -5.03
N GLY A 147 1.41 14.42 -4.52
CA GLY A 147 1.72 14.44 -3.09
C GLY A 147 1.31 13.18 -2.30
N LYS A 148 0.69 12.19 -2.93
CA LYS A 148 0.31 10.94 -2.25
C LYS A 148 1.52 10.03 -2.03
N PRO A 149 1.59 9.24 -0.92
CA PRO A 149 2.63 8.24 -0.72
C PRO A 149 2.72 7.26 -1.91
N ALA A 150 3.93 7.06 -2.42
CA ALA A 150 4.21 6.22 -3.59
C ALA A 150 4.67 4.82 -3.17
N ARG A 151 3.71 3.92 -2.85
CA ARG A 151 3.97 2.57 -2.30
C ARG A 151 4.91 1.73 -3.16
N ALA A 152 4.69 1.70 -4.47
CA ALA A 152 5.55 0.94 -5.38
C ALA A 152 7.01 1.42 -5.33
N GLU A 153 7.24 2.73 -5.24
CA GLU A 153 8.58 3.30 -5.15
C GLU A 153 9.21 3.05 -3.77
N ALA A 154 8.43 3.15 -2.67
CA ALA A 154 8.89 2.80 -1.32
C ALA A 154 9.34 1.33 -1.26
N LYS A 155 8.53 0.41 -1.76
CA LYS A 155 8.87 -1.01 -1.86
C LYS A 155 10.15 -1.26 -2.67
N LYS A 156 10.30 -0.60 -3.82
CA LYS A 156 11.49 -0.71 -4.68
C LYS A 156 12.75 -0.23 -3.95
N ARG A 157 12.68 0.92 -3.26
CA ARG A 157 13.81 1.47 -2.47
C ARG A 157 14.19 0.52 -1.34
N TYR A 158 13.22 0.00 -0.61
CA TYR A 158 13.44 -0.99 0.45
C TYR A 158 14.15 -2.24 -0.08
N GLN A 159 13.66 -2.82 -1.17
CA GLN A 159 14.26 -4.01 -1.78
C GLN A 159 15.70 -3.77 -2.22
N LYS A 160 15.99 -2.61 -2.81
CA LYS A 160 17.35 -2.23 -3.22
C LYS A 160 18.29 -2.09 -2.02
N ALA A 161 17.84 -1.44 -0.95
CA ALA A 161 18.62 -1.28 0.28
C ALA A 161 18.88 -2.64 0.96
N TYR A 162 17.87 -3.49 1.02
CA TYR A 162 17.99 -4.84 1.58
C TYR A 162 18.97 -5.71 0.79
N ALA A 163 18.89 -5.72 -0.55
CA ALA A 163 19.83 -6.44 -1.40
C ALA A 163 21.28 -5.95 -1.21
N ALA A 164 21.48 -4.63 -1.08
CA ALA A 164 22.81 -4.07 -0.82
C ALA A 164 23.37 -4.51 0.55
N SER A 165 22.52 -4.62 1.58
CA SER A 165 22.95 -5.09 2.91
C SER A 165 23.38 -6.56 2.91
N LEU A 166 22.76 -7.42 2.12
CA LEU A 166 23.14 -8.82 1.98
C LEU A 166 24.51 -8.98 1.31
N HIS A 167 24.81 -8.23 0.25
CA HIS A 167 26.11 -8.27 -0.41
C HIS A 167 27.26 -7.81 0.49
N VAL A 168 27.01 -6.87 1.40
CA VAL A 168 28.02 -6.43 2.37
C VAL A 168 28.30 -7.53 3.40
N GLN A 169 27.30 -8.29 3.83
CA GLN A 169 27.49 -9.39 4.76
C GLN A 169 28.25 -10.57 4.13
N GLU A 170 28.00 -10.91 2.86
CA GLU A 170 28.71 -11.96 2.13
C GLU A 170 30.18 -11.59 1.84
N SER A 171 30.49 -10.30 1.71
CA SER A 171 31.87 -9.85 1.47
C SER A 171 32.72 -9.73 2.74
N LEU A 172 32.12 -9.88 3.93
CA LEU A 172 32.78 -9.83 5.25
C LEU A 172 32.89 -11.23 5.91
N ALA A 173 32.36 -12.26 5.28
CA ALA A 173 32.39 -13.65 5.73
C ALA A 173 33.44 -14.47 4.95
#